data_0d22cc2b7792ee1d817c1ad29145746d
#
_entry.id   0d22cc2b7792ee1d817c1ad29145746d
#
_cell.length_a   1.000
_cell.length_b   1.000
_cell.length_c   1.000
_cell.angle_alpha   90.00
_cell.angle_beta   90.00
_cell.angle_gamma   90.00
#
_symmetry.space_group_name_H-M   'P 1'
#
loop_
_entity.id
_entity.type
_entity.pdbx_description
1 polymer ?
#
loop_
_entity_poly.entity_id
_entity_poly.type
_entity_poly.pdbx_seq_one_letter_code
_entity_poly.pdbx_strand_id
1 'polypeptide(L)'
;EKIVILDHFLDITTAKKRYLSDDELKSFEEYLENPSPTSKLVIFAEGKLDSKRRLVKILKRDAKIFEALEPKEQEIRAYFQKLSQKQGLVFDNKAFDHLLIKSGFQFSEIQKNLLFLESYKTDGHITEKDIVQAIPKTLQDNIFDLTQLILAKKIDQARDLVKDLTLQGEDEIKLIA
;
A
#
# COMPACT_ATOMS: atom_id res chain seq x y z
N GLU A 1 8.20 -24.89 -20.60
CA GLU A 1 8.19 -23.41 -20.55
C GLU A 1 8.69 -22.97 -19.17
N LYS A 2 9.69 -22.05 -19.11
CA LYS A 2 10.26 -21.55 -17.87
C LYS A 2 9.82 -20.11 -17.67
N ILE A 3 9.35 -19.76 -16.46
CA ILE A 3 9.08 -18.39 -16.07
C ILE A 3 10.20 -17.91 -15.16
N VAL A 4 10.82 -16.80 -15.51
CA VAL A 4 11.85 -16.13 -14.73
C VAL A 4 11.30 -14.79 -14.27
N ILE A 5 11.31 -14.54 -12.98
CA ILE A 5 10.81 -13.31 -12.38
C ILE A 5 12.01 -12.55 -11.78
N LEU A 6 12.23 -11.34 -12.25
CA LEU A 6 13.12 -10.36 -11.63
C LEU A 6 12.27 -9.40 -10.82
N ASP A 7 12.36 -9.54 -9.52
CA ASP A 7 11.63 -8.67 -8.59
C ASP A 7 12.53 -7.53 -8.12
N HIS A 8 11.94 -6.35 -7.94
CA HIS A 8 12.65 -5.17 -7.45
C HIS A 8 13.87 -4.76 -8.30
N PHE A 9 13.75 -4.92 -9.64
CA PHE A 9 14.86 -4.70 -10.56
C PHE A 9 15.08 -3.20 -10.84
N LEU A 10 15.85 -2.54 -9.98
CA LEU A 10 16.06 -1.10 -10.02
C LEU A 10 17.01 -0.63 -11.13
N ASP A 11 17.76 -1.53 -11.77
CA ASP A 11 18.71 -1.20 -12.84
C ASP A 11 18.08 -0.60 -14.10
N ILE A 12 16.75 -0.71 -14.24
CA ILE A 12 15.99 -0.05 -15.32
C ILE A 12 15.35 1.28 -14.90
N THR A 13 15.53 1.70 -13.67
CA THR A 13 14.88 2.89 -13.11
C THR A 13 15.86 4.06 -12.96
N THR A 14 15.33 5.23 -12.59
CA THR A 14 16.13 6.40 -12.25
C THR A 14 16.79 6.32 -10.86
N ALA A 15 16.58 5.23 -10.11
CA ALA A 15 17.22 4.99 -8.82
C ALA A 15 18.75 4.97 -8.96
N LYS A 16 19.44 5.49 -7.93
CA LYS A 16 20.92 5.51 -7.89
C LYS A 16 21.51 4.12 -7.62
N LYS A 17 20.75 3.25 -6.93
CA LYS A 17 21.20 1.90 -6.58
C LYS A 17 21.15 1.02 -7.82
N ARG A 18 22.26 0.33 -8.09
CA ARG A 18 22.37 -0.68 -9.14
C ARG A 18 22.71 -2.03 -8.50
N TYR A 19 22.22 -3.09 -9.09
CA TYR A 19 22.49 -4.47 -8.67
C TYR A 19 23.48 -5.17 -9.59
N LEU A 20 23.45 -4.80 -10.89
CA LEU A 20 24.31 -5.40 -11.89
C LEU A 20 25.54 -4.52 -12.17
N SER A 21 26.69 -5.16 -12.36
CA SER A 21 27.88 -4.56 -12.93
C SER A 21 27.66 -4.20 -14.40
N ASP A 22 28.55 -3.41 -14.97
CA ASP A 22 28.44 -3.00 -16.38
C ASP A 22 28.55 -4.22 -17.34
N ASP A 23 29.37 -5.24 -17.01
CA ASP A 23 29.49 -6.46 -17.79
C ASP A 23 28.24 -7.35 -17.70
N GLU A 24 27.65 -7.47 -16.52
CA GLU A 24 26.38 -8.20 -16.33
C GLU A 24 25.22 -7.49 -17.03
N LEU A 25 25.15 -6.17 -17.00
CA LEU A 25 24.17 -5.39 -17.76
C LEU A 25 24.29 -5.64 -19.24
N LYS A 26 25.51 -5.66 -19.76
CA LYS A 26 25.79 -5.92 -21.18
C LYS A 26 25.37 -7.33 -21.57
N SER A 27 25.70 -8.34 -20.78
CA SER A 27 25.26 -9.72 -21.00
C SER A 27 23.76 -9.87 -20.96
N PHE A 28 23.08 -9.11 -20.06
CA PHE A 28 21.63 -9.11 -19.97
C PHE A 28 20.97 -8.41 -21.18
N GLU A 29 21.55 -7.31 -21.67
CA GLU A 29 21.10 -6.65 -22.93
C GLU A 29 21.22 -7.60 -24.13
N GLU A 30 22.34 -8.34 -24.26
CA GLU A 30 22.54 -9.34 -25.31
C GLU A 30 21.50 -10.48 -25.23
N TYR A 31 21.18 -10.93 -24.02
CA TYR A 31 20.11 -11.91 -23.80
C TYR A 31 18.74 -11.37 -24.25
N LEU A 32 18.41 -10.11 -23.94
CA LEU A 32 17.13 -9.51 -24.33
C LEU A 32 17.00 -9.29 -25.83
N GLU A 33 18.11 -9.09 -26.55
CA GLU A 33 18.11 -9.01 -28.01
C GLU A 33 17.86 -10.36 -28.69
N ASN A 34 18.18 -11.48 -27.99
CA ASN A 34 17.94 -12.85 -28.50
C ASN A 34 17.43 -13.76 -27.36
N PRO A 35 16.22 -13.54 -26.86
CA PRO A 35 15.70 -14.26 -25.70
C PRO A 35 15.40 -15.72 -26.04
N SER A 36 15.56 -16.61 -25.06
CA SER A 36 15.18 -18.01 -25.20
C SER A 36 13.68 -18.14 -25.50
N PRO A 37 13.28 -18.84 -26.58
CA PRO A 37 11.87 -19.00 -26.96
C PRO A 37 11.06 -19.84 -25.95
N THR A 38 11.74 -20.57 -25.05
CA THR A 38 11.11 -21.41 -24.03
C THR A 38 10.99 -20.72 -22.67
N SER A 39 11.45 -19.46 -22.56
CA SER A 39 11.45 -18.71 -21.31
C SER A 39 10.57 -17.46 -21.40
N LYS A 40 9.78 -17.24 -20.38
CA LYS A 40 9.06 -15.96 -20.14
C LYS A 40 9.80 -15.20 -19.07
N LEU A 41 10.22 -13.98 -19.38
CA LEU A 41 10.82 -13.06 -18.43
C LEU A 41 9.76 -12.06 -17.96
N VAL A 42 9.61 -11.94 -16.65
CA VAL A 42 8.74 -10.94 -16.00
C VAL A 42 9.64 -10.07 -15.14
N ILE A 43 9.57 -8.76 -15.32
CA ILE A 43 10.38 -7.80 -14.56
C ILE A 43 9.44 -6.88 -13.78
N PHE A 44 9.60 -6.86 -12.45
CA PHE A 44 8.98 -5.87 -11.59
C PHE A 44 10.01 -4.81 -11.21
N ALA A 45 9.67 -3.55 -11.40
CA ALA A 45 10.51 -2.43 -11.05
C ALA A 45 9.67 -1.31 -10.44
N GLU A 46 10.11 -0.80 -9.31
CA GLU A 46 9.48 0.33 -8.64
C GLU A 46 10.15 1.64 -9.05
N GLY A 47 9.33 2.63 -9.36
CA GLY A 47 9.77 3.95 -9.73
C GLY A 47 9.77 4.20 -11.25
N LYS A 48 10.31 5.35 -11.64
CA LYS A 48 10.28 5.81 -13.04
C LYS A 48 11.38 5.13 -13.85
N LEU A 49 11.02 4.59 -15.02
CA LEU A 49 11.98 4.03 -15.96
C LEU A 49 12.94 5.09 -16.47
N ASP A 50 14.24 4.76 -16.51
CA ASP A 50 15.28 5.63 -17.09
C ASP A 50 15.39 5.41 -18.61
N SER A 51 14.65 6.20 -19.37
CA SER A 51 14.61 6.10 -20.84
C SER A 51 15.95 6.36 -21.53
N LYS A 52 16.98 6.83 -20.83
CA LYS A 52 18.32 7.04 -21.39
C LYS A 52 19.09 5.71 -21.47
N ARG A 53 18.78 4.75 -20.60
CA ARG A 53 19.46 3.44 -20.55
C ARG A 53 19.13 2.59 -21.78
N ARG A 54 20.15 1.93 -22.36
CA ARG A 54 20.00 1.02 -23.49
C ARG A 54 19.04 -0.12 -23.16
N LEU A 55 19.18 -0.73 -21.97
CA LEU A 55 18.29 -1.76 -21.47
C LEU A 55 16.81 -1.37 -21.51
N VAL A 56 16.47 -0.15 -21.09
CA VAL A 56 15.09 0.35 -21.12
C VAL A 56 14.59 0.58 -22.56
N LYS A 57 15.47 0.98 -23.48
CA LYS A 57 15.11 1.12 -24.89
C LYS A 57 14.78 -0.22 -25.54
N ILE A 58 15.56 -1.28 -25.22
CA ILE A 58 15.30 -2.66 -25.68
C ILE A 58 13.95 -3.13 -25.13
N LEU A 59 13.73 -2.99 -23.82
CA LEU A 59 12.46 -3.39 -23.18
C LEU A 59 11.26 -2.65 -23.75
N LYS A 60 11.37 -1.35 -24.03
CA LYS A 60 10.29 -0.57 -24.67
C LYS A 60 9.96 -1.02 -26.10
N ARG A 61 10.94 -1.53 -26.81
CA ARG A 61 10.77 -2.05 -28.17
C ARG A 61 10.12 -3.43 -28.21
N ASP A 62 10.58 -4.33 -27.33
CA ASP A 62 10.34 -5.77 -27.46
C ASP A 62 9.44 -6.34 -26.35
N ALA A 63 9.27 -5.66 -25.23
CA ALA A 63 8.49 -6.17 -24.10
C ALA A 63 7.11 -5.48 -24.00
N LYS A 64 6.15 -6.19 -23.43
CA LYS A 64 4.87 -5.61 -23.03
C LYS A 64 5.03 -4.93 -21.67
N ILE A 65 4.88 -3.62 -21.64
CA ILE A 65 5.01 -2.83 -20.42
C ILE A 65 3.62 -2.56 -19.84
N PHE A 66 3.48 -2.82 -18.54
CA PHE A 66 2.32 -2.47 -17.74
C PHE A 66 2.75 -1.44 -16.71
N GLU A 67 2.18 -0.27 -16.77
CA GLU A 67 2.42 0.77 -15.80
C GLU A 67 1.37 0.67 -14.69
N ALA A 68 1.83 0.47 -13.44
CA ALA A 68 0.98 0.48 -12.27
C ALA A 68 1.20 1.82 -11.54
N LEU A 69 0.31 2.75 -11.78
CA LEU A 69 0.30 4.04 -11.09
C LEU A 69 -0.39 3.89 -9.73
N GLU A 70 -0.01 4.77 -8.79
CA GLU A 70 -0.72 4.88 -7.52
C GLU A 70 -2.18 5.27 -7.78
N PRO A 71 -3.16 4.46 -7.34
CA PRO A 71 -4.56 4.73 -7.64
C PRO A 71 -5.05 5.96 -6.88
N LYS A 72 -5.91 6.74 -7.51
CA LYS A 72 -6.59 7.87 -6.85
C LYS A 72 -7.63 7.36 -5.85
N GLU A 73 -7.95 8.17 -4.85
CA GLU A 73 -8.95 7.84 -3.83
C GLU A 73 -10.30 7.35 -4.42
N GLN A 74 -10.75 7.94 -5.53
CA GLN A 74 -11.97 7.53 -6.22
C GLN A 74 -11.86 6.12 -6.82
N GLU A 75 -10.69 5.76 -7.33
CA GLU A 75 -10.43 4.44 -7.90
C GLU A 75 -10.32 3.39 -6.79
N ILE A 76 -9.65 3.73 -5.68
CA ILE A 76 -9.60 2.92 -4.46
C ILE A 76 -11.03 2.66 -3.96
N ARG A 77 -11.83 3.72 -3.82
CA ARG A 77 -13.24 3.63 -3.41
C ARG A 77 -14.03 2.67 -4.29
N ALA A 78 -14.00 2.88 -5.60
CA ALA A 78 -14.75 2.07 -6.56
C ALA A 78 -14.32 0.59 -6.54
N TYR A 79 -13.03 0.35 -6.41
CA TYR A 79 -12.47 -1.01 -6.32
C TYR A 79 -12.96 -1.73 -5.06
N PHE A 80 -12.78 -1.11 -3.89
CA PHE A 80 -13.14 -1.74 -2.63
C PHE A 80 -14.65 -1.83 -2.40
N GLN A 81 -15.43 -0.94 -2.97
CA GLN A 81 -16.88 -1.06 -2.97
C GLN A 81 -17.36 -2.29 -3.74
N LYS A 82 -16.75 -2.59 -4.90
CA LYS A 82 -17.03 -3.83 -5.65
C LYS A 82 -16.54 -5.06 -4.91
N LEU A 83 -15.38 -4.98 -4.26
CA LEU A 83 -14.79 -6.09 -3.52
C LEU A 83 -15.65 -6.44 -2.30
N SER A 84 -16.07 -5.46 -1.51
CA SER A 84 -16.91 -5.65 -0.34
C SER A 84 -18.26 -6.30 -0.71
N GLN A 85 -18.89 -5.85 -1.81
CA GLN A 85 -20.12 -6.48 -2.31
C GLN A 85 -19.92 -7.95 -2.70
N LYS A 86 -18.79 -8.30 -3.33
CA LYS A 86 -18.46 -9.70 -3.66
C LYS A 86 -18.25 -10.57 -2.42
N GLN A 87 -17.77 -9.98 -1.33
CA GLN A 87 -17.60 -10.63 -0.04
C GLN A 87 -18.90 -10.68 0.80
N GLY A 88 -20.02 -10.16 0.25
CA GLY A 88 -21.29 -10.13 0.96
C GLY A 88 -21.39 -9.05 2.03
N LEU A 89 -20.47 -8.08 2.03
CA LEU A 89 -20.50 -6.96 2.98
C LEU A 89 -21.33 -5.80 2.42
N VAL A 90 -22.29 -5.38 3.21
CA VAL A 90 -23.15 -4.21 2.93
C VAL A 90 -22.88 -3.14 3.98
N PHE A 91 -22.47 -1.98 3.52
CA PHE A 91 -22.13 -0.85 4.38
C PHE A 91 -23.23 0.19 4.40
N ASP A 92 -23.50 0.77 5.55
CA ASP A 92 -24.27 2.02 5.66
C ASP A 92 -23.54 3.16 4.93
N ASN A 93 -24.29 4.18 4.50
CA ASN A 93 -23.78 5.27 3.66
C ASN A 93 -22.49 5.94 4.19
N LYS A 94 -22.32 6.03 5.51
CA LYS A 94 -21.13 6.64 6.14
C LYS A 94 -20.10 5.63 6.61
N ALA A 95 -20.49 4.37 6.79
CA ALA A 95 -19.61 3.34 7.33
C ALA A 95 -18.45 3.05 6.37
N PHE A 96 -18.74 2.96 5.08
CA PHE A 96 -17.70 2.71 4.07
C PHE A 96 -16.71 3.88 3.95
N ASP A 97 -17.19 5.12 4.00
CA ASP A 97 -16.33 6.31 4.02
C ASP A 97 -15.43 6.33 5.26
N HIS A 98 -16.00 5.99 6.41
CA HIS A 98 -15.27 5.91 7.66
C HIS A 98 -14.18 4.82 7.63
N LEU A 99 -14.46 3.65 7.01
CA LEU A 99 -13.47 2.61 6.77
C LEU A 99 -12.30 3.14 5.94
N LEU A 100 -12.57 3.83 4.83
CA LEU A 100 -11.52 4.36 3.94
C LEU A 100 -10.66 5.40 4.66
N ILE A 101 -11.28 6.32 5.39
CA ILE A 101 -10.58 7.35 6.17
C ILE A 101 -9.71 6.69 7.24
N LYS A 102 -10.26 5.78 8.05
CA LYS A 102 -9.50 5.07 9.09
C LYS A 102 -8.35 4.22 8.53
N SER A 103 -8.48 3.74 7.30
CA SER A 103 -7.41 3.01 6.62
C SER A 103 -6.41 3.94 5.90
N GLY A 104 -6.57 5.27 6.03
CA GLY A 104 -5.71 6.27 5.38
C GLY A 104 -5.66 6.11 3.86
N PHE A 105 -6.72 5.58 3.23
CA PHE A 105 -6.77 5.21 1.82
C PHE A 105 -5.65 4.24 1.37
N GLN A 106 -4.96 3.61 2.34
CA GLN A 106 -3.92 2.62 2.04
C GLN A 106 -4.55 1.29 1.61
N PHE A 107 -4.20 0.83 0.40
CA PHE A 107 -4.80 -0.37 -0.21
C PHE A 107 -4.69 -1.60 0.69
N SER A 108 -3.52 -1.85 1.26
CA SER A 108 -3.25 -2.97 2.16
C SER A 108 -4.07 -2.91 3.45
N GLU A 109 -4.21 -1.71 4.04
CA GLU A 109 -4.97 -1.53 5.28
C GLU A 109 -6.48 -1.69 5.04
N ILE A 110 -7.00 -1.15 3.93
CA ILE A 110 -8.41 -1.36 3.57
C ILE A 110 -8.70 -2.84 3.38
N GLN A 111 -7.83 -3.56 2.65
CA GLN A 111 -8.00 -4.99 2.41
C GLN A 111 -7.99 -5.80 3.70
N LYS A 112 -7.03 -5.53 4.59
CA LYS A 112 -6.92 -6.18 5.91
C LYS A 112 -8.17 -5.92 6.76
N ASN A 113 -8.63 -4.66 6.79
CA ASN A 113 -9.81 -4.28 7.56
C ASN A 113 -11.10 -4.90 7.00
N LEU A 114 -11.25 -5.04 5.67
CA LEU A 114 -12.37 -5.73 5.06
C LEU A 114 -12.41 -7.22 5.44
N LEU A 115 -11.27 -7.91 5.36
CA LEU A 115 -11.17 -9.32 5.78
C LEU A 115 -11.51 -9.49 7.26
N PHE A 116 -11.08 -8.55 8.10
CA PHE A 116 -11.43 -8.57 9.50
C PHE A 116 -12.94 -8.37 9.73
N LEU A 117 -13.56 -7.39 9.05
CA LEU A 117 -14.99 -7.11 9.15
C LEU A 117 -15.86 -8.27 8.64
N GLU A 118 -15.43 -9.00 7.62
CA GLU A 118 -16.07 -10.21 7.13
C GLU A 118 -16.17 -11.28 8.23
N SER A 119 -15.12 -11.42 9.02
CA SER A 119 -15.10 -12.34 10.17
C SER A 119 -15.83 -11.78 11.40
N TYR A 120 -15.85 -10.45 11.56
CA TYR A 120 -16.44 -9.78 12.71
C TYR A 120 -17.98 -9.80 12.67
N LYS A 121 -18.58 -9.65 11.49
CA LYS A 121 -20.03 -9.59 11.28
C LYS A 121 -20.52 -10.69 10.38
N THR A 122 -21.18 -11.67 10.96
CA THR A 122 -21.72 -12.83 10.24
C THR A 122 -22.94 -12.51 9.38
N ASP A 123 -23.67 -11.42 9.67
CA ASP A 123 -24.80 -10.94 8.88
C ASP A 123 -24.37 -10.07 7.68
N GLY A 124 -23.09 -9.73 7.62
CA GLY A 124 -22.49 -8.91 6.55
C GLY A 124 -22.90 -7.43 6.56
N HIS A 125 -23.75 -6.98 7.48
CA HIS A 125 -24.19 -5.58 7.54
C HIS A 125 -23.32 -4.75 8.47
N ILE A 126 -22.55 -3.82 7.89
CA ILE A 126 -21.54 -3.02 8.59
C ILE A 126 -22.06 -1.58 8.81
N THR A 127 -22.16 -1.21 10.05
CA THR A 127 -22.53 0.14 10.49
C THR A 127 -21.30 0.97 10.86
N GLU A 128 -21.46 2.29 10.99
CA GLU A 128 -20.42 3.18 11.46
C GLU A 128 -19.91 2.79 12.87
N LYS A 129 -20.79 2.31 13.74
CA LYS A 129 -20.43 1.82 15.08
C LYS A 129 -19.51 0.60 15.02
N ASP A 130 -19.80 -0.31 14.10
CA ASP A 130 -18.95 -1.49 13.89
C ASP A 130 -17.54 -1.09 13.47
N ILE A 131 -17.40 -0.09 12.58
CA ILE A 131 -16.10 0.43 12.17
C ILE A 131 -15.33 1.02 13.37
N VAL A 132 -16.00 1.80 14.21
CA VAL A 132 -15.38 2.41 15.39
C VAL A 132 -14.92 1.36 16.41
N GLN A 133 -15.72 0.31 16.60
CA GLN A 133 -15.43 -0.74 17.59
C GLN A 133 -14.43 -1.78 17.08
N ALA A 134 -14.53 -2.17 15.82
CA ALA A 134 -13.77 -3.25 15.24
C ALA A 134 -12.39 -2.83 14.75
N ILE A 135 -12.27 -1.61 14.20
CA ILE A 135 -11.01 -1.12 13.63
C ILE A 135 -10.32 -0.22 14.65
N PRO A 136 -9.12 -0.59 15.13
CA PRO A 136 -8.35 0.23 16.07
C PRO A 136 -8.09 1.63 15.52
N LYS A 137 -7.90 2.58 16.42
CA LYS A 137 -7.41 3.90 16.03
C LYS A 137 -6.00 3.78 15.46
N THR A 138 -5.74 4.53 14.40
CA THR A 138 -4.38 4.65 13.87
C THR A 138 -3.54 5.54 14.80
N LEU A 139 -2.21 5.48 14.67
CA LEU A 139 -1.34 6.41 15.38
C LEU A 139 -1.70 7.87 15.06
N GLN A 140 -2.06 8.15 13.81
CA GLN A 140 -2.49 9.49 13.38
C GLN A 140 -3.77 9.95 14.07
N ASP A 141 -4.77 9.06 14.22
CA ASP A 141 -6.00 9.35 14.98
C ASP A 141 -5.68 9.67 16.45
N ASN A 142 -4.77 8.89 17.03
CA ASN A 142 -4.34 9.08 18.41
C ASN A 142 -3.57 10.40 18.62
N ILE A 143 -2.69 10.77 17.68
CA ILE A 143 -1.98 12.07 17.71
C ILE A 143 -2.97 13.24 17.57
N PHE A 144 -3.97 13.10 16.69
CA PHE A 144 -5.02 14.11 16.55
C PHE A 144 -5.83 14.26 17.84
N ASP A 145 -6.26 13.14 18.44
CA ASP A 145 -6.97 13.16 19.72
C ASP A 145 -6.12 13.78 20.84
N LEU A 146 -4.83 13.43 20.90
CA LEU A 146 -3.90 14.02 21.86
C LEU A 146 -3.83 15.54 21.71
N THR A 147 -3.70 16.01 20.47
CA THR A 147 -3.67 17.44 20.15
C THR A 147 -4.96 18.13 20.62
N GLN A 148 -6.13 17.54 20.36
CA GLN A 148 -7.40 18.08 20.80
C GLN A 148 -7.53 18.15 22.32
N LEU A 149 -7.05 17.13 23.04
CA LEU A 149 -7.05 17.11 24.49
C LEU A 149 -6.15 18.21 25.08
N ILE A 150 -4.97 18.43 24.48
CA ILE A 150 -4.05 19.51 24.90
C ILE A 150 -4.67 20.89 24.66
N LEU A 151 -5.23 21.13 23.48
CA LEU A 151 -5.89 22.38 23.13
C LEU A 151 -7.10 22.67 24.03
N ALA A 152 -7.84 21.62 24.42
CA ALA A 152 -8.97 21.71 25.37
C ALA A 152 -8.52 21.81 26.83
N LYS A 153 -7.20 21.85 27.12
CA LYS A 153 -6.60 21.88 28.45
C LYS A 153 -6.99 20.69 29.34
N LYS A 154 -7.33 19.55 28.74
CA LYS A 154 -7.65 18.30 29.43
C LYS A 154 -6.37 17.47 29.68
N ILE A 155 -5.47 18.03 30.48
CA ILE A 155 -4.10 17.51 30.62
C ILE A 155 -4.06 16.10 31.18
N ASP A 156 -4.93 15.76 32.15
CA ASP A 156 -4.96 14.41 32.73
C ASP A 156 -5.36 13.36 31.67
N GLN A 157 -6.39 13.64 30.85
CA GLN A 157 -6.80 12.75 29.76
C GLN A 157 -5.71 12.64 28.67
N ALA A 158 -5.01 13.73 28.38
CA ALA A 158 -3.87 13.69 27.43
C ALA A 158 -2.75 12.80 27.95
N ARG A 159 -2.44 12.89 29.25
CA ARG A 159 -1.41 12.05 29.90
C ARG A 159 -1.79 10.58 29.88
N ASP A 160 -3.04 10.25 30.18
CA ASP A 160 -3.53 8.87 30.12
C ASP A 160 -3.43 8.30 28.72
N LEU A 161 -3.81 9.08 27.68
CA LEU A 161 -3.69 8.64 26.29
C LEU A 161 -2.22 8.38 25.89
N VAL A 162 -1.28 9.25 26.26
CA VAL A 162 0.15 9.03 26.01
C VAL A 162 0.63 7.75 26.69
N LYS A 163 0.24 7.52 27.95
CA LYS A 163 0.60 6.30 28.67
C LYS A 163 0.07 5.05 27.99
N ASP A 164 -1.18 5.07 27.53
CA ASP A 164 -1.78 3.94 26.80
C ASP A 164 -1.05 3.66 25.47
N LEU A 165 -0.68 4.72 24.74
CA LEU A 165 0.07 4.59 23.48
C LEU A 165 1.48 4.03 23.70
N THR A 166 2.17 4.48 24.76
CA THR A 166 3.49 3.94 25.14
C THR A 166 3.40 2.46 25.53
N LEU A 167 2.34 2.07 26.25
CA LEU A 167 2.09 0.66 26.59
C LEU A 167 1.78 -0.21 25.35
N GLN A 168 1.22 0.37 24.29
CA GLN A 168 1.01 -0.29 23.00
C GLN A 168 2.28 -0.38 22.15
N GLY A 169 3.40 0.18 22.60
CA GLY A 169 4.70 0.13 21.93
C GLY A 169 4.96 1.29 20.97
N GLU A 170 4.16 2.35 21.02
CA GLU A 170 4.43 3.56 20.25
C GLU A 170 5.59 4.34 20.85
N ASP A 171 6.48 4.84 19.99
CA ASP A 171 7.65 5.63 20.38
C ASP A 171 7.21 7.05 20.82
N GLU A 172 7.60 7.44 22.03
CA GLU A 172 7.30 8.76 22.58
C GLU A 172 7.76 9.91 21.68
N ILE A 173 8.87 9.73 20.95
CA ILE A 173 9.40 10.73 20.03
C ILE A 173 8.43 10.96 18.85
N LYS A 174 7.79 9.89 18.35
CA LYS A 174 6.79 9.99 17.30
C LYS A 174 5.49 10.68 17.72
N LEU A 175 5.22 10.70 19.01
CA LEU A 175 4.02 11.37 19.57
C LEU A 175 4.21 12.89 19.69
N ILE A 176 5.46 13.39 19.63
CA ILE A 176 5.82 14.79 19.85
C ILE A 176 6.26 15.47 18.55
N ALA A 177 6.65 14.71 17.55
CA ALA A 177 7.12 15.21 16.23
C ALA A 177 5.97 15.61 15.33
#